data_449d6a2a5144c68e7f5cb2654fd610bc
#
_entry.id   449d6a2a5144c68e7f5cb2654fd610bc
#
_cell.length_a   1.000
_cell.length_b   1.000
_cell.length_c   1.000
_cell.angle_alpha   90.00
_cell.angle_beta   90.00
_cell.angle_gamma   90.00
#
_symmetry.space_group_name_H-M   'P 1'
#
loop_
_entity.id
_entity.type
_entity.pdbx_description
1 polymer ?
#
loop_
_entity_poly.entity_id
_entity_poly.type
_entity_poly.pdbx_seq_one_letter_code
_entity_poly.pdbx_strand_id
1 'polypeptide(L)'
;MSDNPKIRRRLRCPNCGSLDAIKWGVRNGIQRYKCRNCQTLFSARRKEISKSNRLIWFKKWILGKMAVEDIADVSGYSSRQLHRWFDEYLDEYPTWHINTNTPIFLLIDGTYYSDDHCLIVYRAENLKRTVYYRFTRLEDDDEIASDLMNIRSMGYNVIGITTDGGDNIIRAVEFVYKDVPRQRCMIHVQRECLSSITLHPRTP
;
A
#
# COMPACT_ATOMS: atom_id res chain seq x y z
N MET A 1 43.57 15.65 -7.67
CA MET A 1 42.98 14.86 -8.77
C MET A 1 42.88 13.43 -8.24
N SER A 2 41.74 13.05 -7.74
CA SER A 2 41.51 11.71 -7.17
C SER A 2 40.79 10.87 -8.19
N ASP A 3 41.51 9.97 -8.82
CA ASP A 3 40.94 8.92 -9.67
C ASP A 3 40.11 7.97 -8.81
N ASN A 4 38.80 8.12 -8.88
CA ASN A 4 37.84 7.19 -8.28
C ASN A 4 37.76 5.96 -9.20
N PRO A 5 38.20 4.76 -8.79
CA PRO A 5 38.15 3.58 -9.64
C PRO A 5 36.70 3.23 -9.90
N LYS A 6 36.24 3.43 -11.14
CA LYS A 6 34.94 2.96 -11.60
C LYS A 6 34.85 1.46 -11.31
N ILE A 7 34.08 1.09 -10.27
CA ILE A 7 33.78 -0.31 -9.95
C ILE A 7 33.07 -0.90 -11.17
N ARG A 8 33.81 -1.61 -12.02
CA ARG A 8 33.25 -2.37 -13.12
C ARG A 8 32.43 -3.48 -12.52
N ARG A 9 31.08 -3.34 -12.54
CA ARG A 9 30.18 -4.42 -12.13
C ARG A 9 30.53 -5.67 -12.95
N ARG A 10 31.11 -6.66 -12.29
CA ARG A 10 31.42 -7.95 -12.91
C ARG A 10 30.11 -8.61 -13.31
N LEU A 11 29.97 -8.92 -14.61
CA LEU A 11 28.80 -9.60 -15.12
C LEU A 11 28.76 -11.04 -14.65
N ARG A 12 27.71 -11.42 -13.96
CA ARG A 12 27.45 -12.81 -13.56
C ARG A 12 26.68 -13.54 -14.65
N CYS A 13 27.07 -14.76 -14.96
CA CYS A 13 26.31 -15.64 -15.83
C CYS A 13 24.93 -15.94 -15.20
N PRO A 14 23.81 -15.71 -15.91
CA PRO A 14 22.48 -15.97 -15.37
C PRO A 14 22.15 -17.45 -15.15
N ASN A 15 22.95 -18.35 -15.75
CA ASN A 15 22.74 -19.80 -15.63
C ASN A 15 23.53 -20.43 -14.48
N CYS A 16 24.82 -20.15 -14.36
CA CYS A 16 25.68 -20.78 -13.36
C CYS A 16 26.30 -19.83 -12.32
N GLY A 17 25.97 -18.54 -12.37
CA GLY A 17 26.50 -17.55 -11.44
C GLY A 17 27.98 -17.16 -11.63
N SER A 18 28.72 -17.81 -12.52
CA SER A 18 30.15 -17.56 -12.78
C SER A 18 30.38 -16.12 -13.23
N LEU A 19 31.49 -15.52 -12.78
CA LEU A 19 31.97 -14.20 -13.21
C LEU A 19 32.88 -14.25 -14.43
N ASP A 20 33.22 -15.47 -14.90
CA ASP A 20 34.12 -15.66 -16.04
C ASP A 20 33.31 -15.68 -17.34
N ALA A 21 33.11 -14.49 -17.91
CA ALA A 21 32.39 -14.28 -19.15
C ALA A 21 33.20 -13.39 -20.10
N ILE A 22 33.22 -13.76 -21.37
CA ILE A 22 33.86 -13.00 -22.44
C ILE A 22 32.84 -12.29 -23.33
N LYS A 23 33.23 -11.18 -23.95
CA LYS A 23 32.42 -10.52 -24.99
C LYS A 23 32.25 -11.44 -26.18
N TRP A 24 30.99 -11.62 -26.63
CA TRP A 24 30.63 -12.52 -27.73
C TRP A 24 29.85 -11.81 -28.85
N GLY A 25 30.38 -10.67 -29.30
CA GLY A 25 29.76 -9.88 -30.36
C GLY A 25 28.53 -9.08 -29.95
N VAL A 26 28.00 -8.33 -30.90
CA VAL A 26 26.83 -7.46 -30.74
C VAL A 26 25.69 -7.99 -31.61
N ARG A 27 24.46 -8.03 -31.12
CA ARG A 27 23.25 -8.34 -31.88
C ARG A 27 22.18 -7.29 -31.58
N ASN A 28 21.64 -6.67 -32.61
CA ASN A 28 20.66 -5.59 -32.51
C ASN A 28 21.11 -4.46 -31.55
N GLY A 29 22.36 -4.03 -31.64
CA GLY A 29 22.95 -2.99 -30.78
C GLY A 29 23.24 -3.44 -29.32
N ILE A 30 23.02 -4.70 -28.99
CA ILE A 30 23.21 -5.22 -27.63
C ILE A 30 24.45 -6.11 -27.57
N GLN A 31 25.40 -5.76 -26.67
CA GLN A 31 26.58 -6.57 -26.40
C GLN A 31 26.17 -7.90 -25.79
N ARG A 32 26.60 -9.01 -26.38
CA ARG A 32 26.44 -10.36 -25.81
C ARG A 32 27.72 -10.83 -25.17
N TYR A 33 27.56 -11.75 -24.24
CA TYR A 33 28.62 -12.40 -23.48
C TYR A 33 28.46 -13.91 -23.55
N LYS A 34 29.58 -14.64 -23.51
CA LYS A 34 29.60 -16.09 -23.37
C LYS A 34 30.28 -16.47 -22.08
N CYS A 35 29.60 -17.24 -21.24
CA CYS A 35 30.18 -17.79 -20.04
C CYS A 35 31.21 -18.85 -20.39
N ARG A 36 32.42 -18.77 -19.84
CA ARG A 36 33.46 -19.80 -20.08
C ARG A 36 33.15 -21.10 -19.34
N ASN A 37 32.46 -21.02 -18.20
CA ASN A 37 32.17 -22.17 -17.37
C ASN A 37 31.05 -23.06 -17.94
N CYS A 38 29.89 -22.49 -18.32
CA CYS A 38 28.73 -23.25 -18.78
C CYS A 38 28.35 -22.99 -20.25
N GLN A 39 29.16 -22.23 -20.99
CA GLN A 39 28.99 -21.88 -22.40
C GLN A 39 27.70 -21.10 -22.73
N THR A 40 26.89 -20.73 -21.73
CA THR A 40 25.66 -19.96 -21.92
C THR A 40 25.94 -18.58 -22.52
N LEU A 41 25.18 -18.22 -23.59
CA LEU A 41 25.20 -16.91 -24.18
C LEU A 41 24.16 -16.02 -23.48
N PHE A 42 24.56 -14.83 -23.05
CA PHE A 42 23.68 -13.87 -22.38
C PHE A 42 24.06 -12.44 -22.75
N SER A 43 23.19 -11.50 -22.43
CA SER A 43 23.46 -10.06 -22.60
C SER A 43 23.44 -9.36 -21.24
N ALA A 44 24.20 -8.27 -21.16
CA ALA A 44 24.24 -7.41 -19.96
C ALA A 44 22.92 -6.66 -19.72
N ARG A 45 22.04 -6.61 -20.72
CA ARG A 45 20.72 -6.04 -20.53
C ARG A 45 19.94 -6.95 -19.60
N ARG A 46 19.66 -6.46 -18.39
CA ARG A 46 18.67 -7.11 -17.52
C ARG A 46 17.37 -7.25 -18.33
N LYS A 47 16.83 -8.47 -18.42
CA LYS A 47 15.45 -8.65 -18.89
C LYS A 47 14.60 -7.68 -18.11
N GLU A 48 13.86 -6.84 -18.81
CA GLU A 48 12.88 -5.96 -18.19
C GLU A 48 11.92 -6.85 -17.42
N ILE A 49 11.85 -6.63 -16.11
CA ILE A 49 11.02 -7.46 -15.25
C ILE A 49 9.58 -7.11 -15.55
N SER A 50 8.78 -8.12 -15.82
CA SER A 50 7.36 -7.93 -16.09
C SER A 50 6.69 -7.16 -14.94
N LYS A 51 5.68 -6.36 -15.26
CA LYS A 51 4.92 -5.57 -14.28
C LYS A 51 4.38 -6.47 -13.16
N SER A 52 3.92 -7.68 -13.48
CA SER A 52 3.46 -8.68 -12.49
C SER A 52 4.55 -9.10 -11.50
N ASN A 53 5.80 -9.25 -11.93
CA ASN A 53 6.91 -9.59 -11.02
C ASN A 53 7.34 -8.40 -10.15
N ARG A 54 7.21 -7.16 -10.64
CA ARG A 54 7.43 -5.95 -9.82
C ARG A 54 6.36 -5.83 -8.74
N LEU A 55 5.11 -6.20 -9.06
CA LEU A 55 3.98 -6.17 -8.12
C LEU A 55 4.22 -7.04 -6.88
N ILE A 56 4.99 -8.13 -6.98
CA ILE A 56 5.35 -8.97 -5.83
C ILE A 56 6.12 -8.15 -4.79
N TRP A 57 7.07 -7.33 -5.23
CA TRP A 57 7.88 -6.47 -4.34
C TRP A 57 7.06 -5.32 -3.76
N PHE A 58 6.20 -4.70 -4.57
CA PHE A 58 5.26 -3.69 -4.11
C PHE A 58 4.33 -4.24 -3.01
N LYS A 59 3.76 -5.44 -3.20
CA LYS A 59 2.94 -6.10 -2.18
C LYS A 59 3.71 -6.41 -0.89
N LYS A 60 4.97 -6.81 -0.98
CA LYS A 60 5.82 -7.02 0.21
C LYS A 60 6.04 -5.73 0.99
N TRP A 61 6.20 -4.62 0.30
CA TRP A 61 6.32 -3.31 0.92
C TRP A 61 5.02 -2.90 1.63
N ILE A 62 3.90 -2.86 0.91
CA ILE A 62 2.61 -2.37 1.43
C ILE A 62 1.98 -3.33 2.46
N LEU A 63 1.93 -4.62 2.15
CA LEU A 63 1.23 -5.61 2.98
C LEU A 63 2.16 -6.28 3.99
N GLY A 64 3.42 -6.48 3.63
CA GLY A 64 4.42 -7.13 4.47
C GLY A 64 5.13 -6.19 5.44
N LYS A 65 4.88 -4.86 5.35
CA LYS A 65 5.53 -3.82 6.16
C LYS A 65 7.07 -3.90 6.13
N MET A 66 7.64 -4.39 5.02
CA MET A 66 9.09 -4.44 4.84
C MET A 66 9.62 -3.07 4.45
N ALA A 67 10.74 -2.64 5.03
CA ALA A 67 11.43 -1.44 4.57
C ALA A 67 11.95 -1.63 3.13
N VAL A 68 12.08 -0.53 2.38
CA VAL A 68 12.58 -0.60 0.99
C VAL A 68 14.01 -1.10 0.94
N GLU A 69 14.80 -0.80 1.95
CA GLU A 69 16.18 -1.26 2.14
C GLU A 69 16.25 -2.78 2.27
N ASP A 70 15.39 -3.37 3.10
CA ASP A 70 15.29 -4.83 3.27
C ASP A 70 14.89 -5.52 1.97
N ILE A 71 13.95 -4.90 1.23
CA ILE A 71 13.55 -5.39 -0.09
C ILE A 71 14.70 -5.28 -1.08
N ALA A 72 15.50 -4.22 -1.02
CA ALA A 72 16.66 -4.04 -1.89
C ALA A 72 17.70 -5.15 -1.66
N ASP A 73 17.97 -5.49 -0.42
CA ASP A 73 18.90 -6.55 -0.04
C ASP A 73 18.43 -7.93 -0.53
N VAL A 74 17.16 -8.27 -0.31
CA VAL A 74 16.60 -9.56 -0.71
C VAL A 74 16.40 -9.67 -2.23
N SER A 75 15.99 -8.59 -2.88
CA SER A 75 15.66 -8.59 -4.32
C SER A 75 16.87 -8.39 -5.23
N GLY A 76 17.93 -7.76 -4.71
CA GLY A 76 19.10 -7.33 -5.46
C GLY A 76 18.84 -6.12 -6.39
N TYR A 77 17.72 -5.42 -6.21
CA TYR A 77 17.43 -4.15 -6.89
C TYR A 77 17.86 -2.99 -5.99
N SER A 78 18.24 -1.85 -6.60
CA SER A 78 18.54 -0.65 -5.81
C SER A 78 17.24 -0.04 -5.27
N SER A 79 17.29 0.58 -4.07
CA SER A 79 16.15 1.29 -3.45
C SER A 79 15.55 2.31 -4.42
N ARG A 80 16.38 3.06 -5.16
CA ARG A 80 15.93 3.99 -6.20
C ARG A 80 15.09 3.33 -7.31
N GLN A 81 15.44 2.09 -7.69
CA GLN A 81 14.68 1.37 -8.72
C GLN A 81 13.37 0.83 -8.17
N LEU A 82 13.36 0.38 -6.91
CA LEU A 82 12.17 -0.06 -6.20
C LEU A 82 11.18 1.11 -6.03
N HIS A 83 11.64 2.27 -5.54
CA HIS A 83 10.80 3.46 -5.42
C HIS A 83 10.14 3.81 -6.76
N ARG A 84 10.90 3.91 -7.85
CA ARG A 84 10.33 4.20 -9.17
C ARG A 84 9.25 3.20 -9.59
N TRP A 85 9.38 1.91 -9.25
CA TRP A 85 8.35 0.92 -9.54
C TRP A 85 7.14 1.06 -8.62
N PHE A 86 7.37 1.42 -7.37
CA PHE A 86 6.30 1.62 -6.39
C PHE A 86 5.48 2.86 -6.72
N ASP A 87 6.14 3.95 -7.14
CA ASP A 87 5.48 5.16 -7.63
C ASP A 87 4.58 4.85 -8.84
N GLU A 88 5.05 4.03 -9.81
CA GLU A 88 4.22 3.58 -10.94
C GLU A 88 2.90 2.90 -10.50
N TYR A 89 2.89 2.18 -9.36
CA TYR A 89 1.67 1.54 -8.83
C TYR A 89 0.83 2.49 -7.98
N LEU A 90 1.45 3.43 -7.28
CA LEU A 90 0.74 4.43 -6.48
C LEU A 90 0.02 5.45 -7.38
N ASP A 91 0.57 5.74 -8.55
CA ASP A 91 -0.03 6.63 -9.54
C ASP A 91 -1.20 5.98 -10.32
N GLU A 92 -1.37 4.65 -10.21
CA GLU A 92 -2.50 3.96 -10.83
C GLU A 92 -3.77 4.16 -9.99
N TYR A 93 -4.72 4.91 -10.52
CA TYR A 93 -6.05 5.01 -9.92
C TYR A 93 -6.72 3.63 -9.93
N PRO A 94 -7.23 3.16 -8.78
CA PRO A 94 -7.97 1.90 -8.74
C PRO A 94 -9.23 2.00 -9.60
N THR A 95 -9.38 1.09 -10.55
CA THR A 95 -10.63 0.97 -11.31
C THR A 95 -11.65 0.23 -10.45
N TRP A 96 -12.69 0.93 -10.06
CA TRP A 96 -13.75 0.38 -9.21
C TRP A 96 -14.88 -0.18 -10.10
N HIS A 97 -15.09 -1.48 -10.04
CA HIS A 97 -16.34 -2.07 -10.49
C HIS A 97 -17.29 -2.11 -9.29
N ILE A 98 -18.20 -1.15 -9.25
CA ILE A 98 -19.21 -1.08 -8.18
C ILE A 98 -20.35 -2.04 -8.54
N ASN A 99 -20.50 -3.10 -7.76
CA ASN A 99 -21.73 -3.89 -7.79
C ASN A 99 -22.71 -3.28 -6.79
N THR A 100 -23.60 -2.43 -7.28
CA THR A 100 -24.58 -1.68 -6.48
C THR A 100 -25.65 -2.57 -5.83
N ASN A 101 -25.79 -3.82 -6.28
CA ASN A 101 -26.80 -4.75 -5.77
C ASN A 101 -26.36 -5.46 -4.48
N THR A 102 -25.08 -5.39 -4.13
CA THR A 102 -24.57 -6.04 -2.90
C THR A 102 -24.69 -5.06 -1.74
N PRO A 103 -25.47 -5.38 -0.70
CA PRO A 103 -25.53 -4.56 0.50
C PRO A 103 -24.16 -4.55 1.20
N ILE A 104 -23.78 -3.40 1.75
CA ILE A 104 -22.50 -3.23 2.43
C ILE A 104 -22.66 -2.81 3.88
N PHE A 105 -21.75 -3.31 4.73
CA PHE A 105 -21.48 -2.79 6.06
C PHE A 105 -20.31 -1.83 5.97
N LEU A 106 -20.57 -0.55 6.22
CA LEU A 106 -19.57 0.51 6.12
C LEU A 106 -18.85 0.69 7.46
N LEU A 107 -17.53 0.56 7.45
CA LEU A 107 -16.68 0.91 8.58
C LEU A 107 -16.03 2.26 8.26
N ILE A 108 -16.10 3.19 9.20
CA ILE A 108 -15.49 4.52 9.13
C ILE A 108 -14.46 4.61 10.24
N ASP A 109 -13.23 4.93 9.88
CA ASP A 109 -12.11 5.02 10.82
C ASP A 109 -11.17 6.16 10.40
N GLY A 110 -10.81 7.01 11.36
CA GLY A 110 -9.85 8.10 11.18
C GLY A 110 -8.51 7.74 11.79
N THR A 111 -7.44 8.06 11.09
CA THR A 111 -6.07 7.87 11.59
C THR A 111 -5.28 9.16 11.45
N TYR A 112 -4.80 9.68 12.59
CA TYR A 112 -3.94 10.86 12.63
C TYR A 112 -2.48 10.46 12.45
N TYR A 113 -1.79 11.11 11.52
CA TYR A 113 -0.34 10.91 11.27
C TYR A 113 0.51 12.00 11.93
N SER A 114 -0.09 13.15 12.17
CA SER A 114 0.48 14.30 12.87
C SER A 114 -0.66 15.20 13.33
N ASP A 115 -0.34 16.29 14.01
CA ASP A 115 -1.33 17.25 14.49
C ASP A 115 -2.17 17.88 13.38
N ASP A 116 -1.67 17.84 12.13
CA ASP A 116 -2.31 18.52 10.98
C ASP A 116 -2.75 17.55 9.87
N HIS A 117 -2.62 16.23 10.04
CA HIS A 117 -2.93 15.28 8.97
C HIS A 117 -3.72 14.09 9.49
N CYS A 118 -4.92 13.94 8.97
CA CYS A 118 -5.82 12.83 9.22
C CYS A 118 -6.18 12.12 7.91
N LEU A 119 -6.17 10.79 7.93
CA LEU A 119 -6.72 9.97 6.87
C LEU A 119 -8.02 9.34 7.38
N ILE A 120 -9.14 9.69 6.77
CA ILE A 120 -10.43 9.05 7.03
C ILE A 120 -10.63 7.97 5.96
N VAL A 121 -10.91 6.75 6.38
CA VAL A 121 -11.12 5.60 5.51
C VAL A 121 -12.55 5.09 5.65
N TYR A 122 -13.20 4.90 4.52
CA TYR A 122 -14.52 4.30 4.41
C TYR A 122 -14.37 2.91 3.76
N ARG A 123 -14.62 1.86 4.53
CA ARG A 123 -14.38 0.48 4.11
C ARG A 123 -15.68 -0.32 4.10
N ALA A 124 -15.97 -0.99 2.99
CA ALA A 124 -17.00 -2.02 2.94
C ALA A 124 -16.43 -3.31 3.53
N GLU A 125 -16.82 -3.61 4.79
CA GLU A 125 -16.18 -4.69 5.56
C GLU A 125 -16.49 -6.07 5.00
N ASN A 126 -17.71 -6.33 4.58
CA ASN A 126 -18.09 -7.59 3.96
C ASN A 126 -17.45 -7.82 2.57
N LEU A 127 -17.04 -6.75 1.87
CA LEU A 127 -16.32 -6.84 0.60
C LEU A 127 -14.80 -6.77 0.77
N LYS A 128 -14.31 -6.56 2.00
CA LYS A 128 -12.88 -6.38 2.33
C LYS A 128 -12.20 -5.28 1.48
N ARG A 129 -12.95 -4.19 1.19
CA ARG A 129 -12.54 -3.14 0.26
C ARG A 129 -12.75 -1.76 0.84
N THR A 130 -11.76 -0.87 0.67
CA THR A 130 -11.94 0.56 0.88
C THR A 130 -12.76 1.12 -0.29
N VAL A 131 -13.86 1.80 0.00
CA VAL A 131 -14.77 2.37 -1.00
C VAL A 131 -14.56 3.86 -1.21
N TYR A 132 -14.04 4.54 -0.19
CA TYR A 132 -13.67 5.94 -0.25
C TYR A 132 -12.59 6.24 0.79
N TYR A 133 -11.87 7.34 0.61
CA TYR A 133 -10.94 7.87 1.62
C TYR A 133 -10.79 9.38 1.43
N ARG A 134 -10.42 10.06 2.49
CA ARG A 134 -10.11 11.50 2.49
C ARG A 134 -8.83 11.76 3.28
N PHE A 135 -7.95 12.57 2.71
CA PHE A 135 -6.91 13.24 3.46
C PHE A 135 -7.42 14.63 3.87
N THR A 136 -7.38 14.90 5.16
CA THR A 136 -7.82 16.19 5.74
C THR A 136 -6.90 16.56 6.90
N ARG A 137 -7.10 17.74 7.47
CA ARG A 137 -6.39 18.15 8.69
C ARG A 137 -7.04 17.60 9.95
N LEU A 138 -8.36 17.62 9.99
CA LEU A 138 -9.16 17.20 11.13
C LEU A 138 -10.37 16.42 10.64
N GLU A 139 -10.93 15.62 11.51
CA GLU A 139 -12.25 15.02 11.29
C GLU A 139 -13.32 16.09 11.45
N ASP A 140 -13.87 16.54 10.34
CA ASP A 140 -14.93 17.53 10.26
C ASP A 140 -16.23 16.87 9.81
N ASP A 141 -17.36 17.17 10.49
CA ASP A 141 -18.64 16.52 10.23
C ASP A 141 -19.21 16.91 8.86
N ASP A 142 -19.01 18.12 8.37
CA ASP A 142 -19.45 18.54 7.04
C ASP A 142 -18.67 17.82 5.93
N GLU A 143 -17.34 17.68 6.09
CA GLU A 143 -16.50 16.91 5.16
C GLU A 143 -16.89 15.43 5.14
N ILE A 144 -17.10 14.83 6.31
CA ILE A 144 -17.53 13.42 6.44
C ILE A 144 -18.92 13.23 5.84
N ALA A 145 -19.87 14.14 6.06
CA ALA A 145 -21.19 14.10 5.46
C ALA A 145 -21.12 14.17 3.93
N SER A 146 -20.26 15.06 3.38
CA SER A 146 -20.01 15.14 1.94
C SER A 146 -19.48 13.80 1.38
N ASP A 147 -18.56 13.15 2.06
CA ASP A 147 -18.03 11.84 1.65
C ASP A 147 -19.11 10.75 1.67
N LEU A 148 -19.93 10.74 2.70
CA LEU A 148 -21.05 9.79 2.80
C LEU A 148 -22.08 10.01 1.70
N MET A 149 -22.37 11.26 1.32
CA MET A 149 -23.21 11.58 0.17
C MET A 149 -22.58 11.09 -1.14
N ASN A 150 -21.26 11.24 -1.31
CA ASN A 150 -20.54 10.72 -2.46
C ASN A 150 -20.63 9.18 -2.54
N ILE A 151 -20.45 8.48 -1.41
CA ILE A 151 -20.58 7.02 -1.33
C ILE A 151 -22.01 6.60 -1.72
N ARG A 152 -23.03 7.32 -1.24
CA ARG A 152 -24.42 7.09 -1.60
C ARG A 152 -24.68 7.34 -3.09
N SER A 153 -24.11 8.41 -3.64
CA SER A 153 -24.26 8.75 -5.07
C SER A 153 -23.59 7.74 -6.00
N MET A 154 -22.53 7.07 -5.53
CA MET A 154 -21.88 5.95 -6.22
C MET A 154 -22.77 4.70 -6.30
N GLY A 155 -23.93 4.70 -5.65
CA GLY A 155 -24.90 3.61 -5.69
C GLY A 155 -24.65 2.49 -4.67
N TYR A 156 -23.80 2.69 -3.66
CA TYR A 156 -23.65 1.69 -2.61
C TYR A 156 -24.89 1.60 -1.72
N ASN A 157 -25.38 0.37 -1.53
CA ASN A 157 -26.47 0.09 -0.61
C ASN A 157 -25.92 -0.18 0.80
N VAL A 158 -25.79 0.87 1.61
CA VAL A 158 -25.28 0.80 2.99
C VAL A 158 -26.39 0.34 3.92
N ILE A 159 -26.23 -0.83 4.56
CA ILE A 159 -27.22 -1.45 5.46
C ILE A 159 -26.78 -1.46 6.93
N GLY A 160 -25.57 -1.06 7.25
CA GLY A 160 -25.05 -0.92 8.60
C GLY A 160 -23.77 -0.11 8.59
N ILE A 161 -23.51 0.64 9.68
CA ILE A 161 -22.34 1.50 9.80
C ILE A 161 -21.65 1.22 11.12
N THR A 162 -20.33 1.06 11.11
CA THR A 162 -19.48 0.95 12.30
C THR A 162 -18.52 2.14 12.36
N THR A 163 -18.46 2.83 13.49
CA THR A 163 -17.56 3.98 13.74
C THR A 163 -16.84 3.83 15.07
N ASP A 164 -15.77 4.59 15.26
CA ASP A 164 -15.06 4.67 16.57
C ASP A 164 -15.90 5.32 17.69
N GLY A 165 -16.92 6.11 17.31
CA GLY A 165 -17.80 6.81 18.23
C GLY A 165 -17.45 8.28 18.41
N GLY A 166 -16.58 8.86 17.55
CA GLY A 166 -16.31 10.30 17.51
C GLY A 166 -17.56 11.10 17.16
N ASP A 167 -17.80 12.21 17.87
CA ASP A 167 -19.04 13.01 17.74
C ASP A 167 -19.22 13.56 16.32
N ASN A 168 -18.15 13.95 15.63
CA ASN A 168 -18.19 14.46 14.27
C ASN A 168 -18.67 13.38 13.29
N ILE A 169 -18.15 12.15 13.40
CA ILE A 169 -18.57 11.03 12.57
C ILE A 169 -20.03 10.66 12.87
N ILE A 170 -20.42 10.69 14.14
CA ILE A 170 -21.80 10.40 14.54
C ILE A 170 -22.78 11.38 13.90
N ARG A 171 -22.53 12.70 14.00
CA ARG A 171 -23.39 13.72 13.40
C ARG A 171 -23.50 13.57 11.88
N ALA A 172 -22.39 13.35 11.21
CA ALA A 172 -22.36 13.14 9.77
C ALA A 172 -23.19 11.90 9.35
N VAL A 173 -23.03 10.79 10.07
CA VAL A 173 -23.79 9.55 9.80
C VAL A 173 -25.28 9.76 10.05
N GLU A 174 -25.68 10.39 11.14
CA GLU A 174 -27.08 10.68 11.44
C GLU A 174 -27.72 11.61 10.43
N PHE A 175 -26.94 12.54 9.87
CA PHE A 175 -27.41 13.43 8.82
C PHE A 175 -27.68 12.70 7.49
N VAL A 176 -26.75 11.82 7.04
CA VAL A 176 -26.81 11.20 5.71
C VAL A 176 -27.54 9.86 5.73
N TYR A 177 -27.38 9.07 6.78
CA TYR A 177 -27.87 7.69 6.92
C TYR A 177 -28.72 7.49 8.16
N LYS A 178 -29.70 8.37 8.37
CA LYS A 178 -30.54 8.42 9.57
C LYS A 178 -31.18 7.08 9.95
N ASP A 179 -31.61 6.30 8.94
CA ASP A 179 -32.36 5.05 9.15
C ASP A 179 -31.45 3.80 9.11
N VAL A 180 -30.13 3.98 8.95
CA VAL A 180 -29.17 2.87 8.91
C VAL A 180 -28.67 2.57 10.32
N PRO A 181 -28.73 1.30 10.78
CA PRO A 181 -28.21 0.93 12.08
C PRO A 181 -26.75 1.27 12.23
N ARG A 182 -26.39 1.89 13.37
CA ARG A 182 -25.01 2.25 13.69
C ARG A 182 -24.53 1.45 14.88
N GLN A 183 -23.29 0.94 14.78
CA GLN A 183 -22.58 0.26 15.86
C GLN A 183 -21.29 1.02 16.18
N ARG A 184 -20.96 1.13 17.47
CA ARG A 184 -19.66 1.58 17.90
C ARG A 184 -18.63 0.46 17.73
N CYS A 185 -17.44 0.78 17.26
CA CYS A 185 -16.33 -0.17 17.05
C CYS A 185 -15.91 -0.78 18.39
N MET A 186 -16.06 -2.09 18.53
CA MET A 186 -15.73 -2.80 19.78
C MET A 186 -14.24 -2.73 20.13
N ILE A 187 -13.36 -2.63 19.12
CA ILE A 187 -11.91 -2.49 19.35
C ILE A 187 -11.61 -1.14 20.01
N HIS A 188 -12.27 -0.06 19.56
CA HIS A 188 -12.11 1.26 20.17
C HIS A 188 -12.67 1.27 21.59
N VAL A 189 -13.85 0.68 21.82
CA VAL A 189 -14.43 0.54 23.18
C VAL A 189 -13.48 -0.25 24.09
N GLN A 190 -12.93 -1.36 23.60
CA GLN A 190 -11.98 -2.16 24.37
C GLN A 190 -10.72 -1.36 24.74
N ARG A 191 -10.16 -0.59 23.78
CA ARG A 191 -8.97 0.25 24.03
C ARG A 191 -9.27 1.33 25.06
N GLU A 192 -10.41 1.99 24.98
CA GLU A 192 -10.86 2.98 25.98
C GLU A 192 -11.01 2.36 27.37
N CYS A 193 -11.67 1.20 27.47
CA CYS A 193 -11.77 0.48 28.74
C CYS A 193 -10.39 0.14 29.30
N LEU A 194 -9.48 -0.38 28.47
CA LEU A 194 -8.13 -0.73 28.90
C LEU A 194 -7.29 0.49 29.30
N SER A 195 -7.48 1.64 28.64
CA SER A 195 -6.80 2.88 29.03
C SER A 195 -7.30 3.45 30.35
N SER A 196 -8.56 3.16 30.71
CA SER A 196 -9.19 3.59 31.94
C SER A 196 -8.93 2.65 33.13
N ILE A 197 -8.52 1.40 32.89
CA ILE A 197 -8.19 0.41 33.90
C ILE A 197 -6.68 0.36 34.05
N THR A 198 -6.17 0.79 35.22
CA THR A 198 -4.76 0.59 35.53
C THR A 198 -4.50 -0.87 35.90
N LEU A 199 -3.52 -1.51 35.25
CA LEU A 199 -3.04 -2.86 35.60
C LEU A 199 -2.30 -2.88 36.96
N HIS A 200 -1.98 -1.70 37.49
CA HIS A 200 -1.33 -1.52 38.78
C HIS A 200 -2.18 -0.55 39.62
N PRO A 201 -3.31 -1.02 40.22
CA PRO A 201 -4.10 -0.19 41.11
C PRO A 201 -3.23 0.26 42.28
N ARG A 202 -3.16 1.58 42.48
CA ARG A 202 -2.56 2.10 43.72
C ARG A 202 -3.44 1.64 44.82
N THR A 203 -2.94 0.76 45.66
CA THR A 203 -3.59 0.43 46.93
C THR A 203 -3.84 1.71 47.71
N PRO A 204 -5.01 1.87 48.33
CA PRO A 204 -5.34 3.02 49.19
C PRO A 204 -4.36 3.18 50.34
#